data_d547135f1b8841e8e537acc87c424801
#
_entry.id   d547135f1b8841e8e537acc87c424801
#
_cell.length_a   1.000
_cell.length_b   1.000
_cell.length_c   1.000
_cell.angle_alpha   90.00
_cell.angle_beta   90.00
_cell.angle_gamma   90.00
#
_symmetry.space_group_name_H-M   'P 1'
#
loop_
_entity.id
_entity.type
_entity.pdbx_description
1 polymer ?
#
loop_
_entity_poly.entity_id
_entity_poly.type
_entity_poly.pdbx_seq_one_letter_code
_entity_poly.pdbx_strand_id
1 'polypeptide(L)'
;MAKKHKIAVLPGDGIGKEVVPEGLKVLDAVATRFGIEFQWDHFDWSCDYYAEHGKMMPDDWKDQIGQHEAIFFGSIGWPATVPDHEALWGSLFKFRREFDQYINLRPVRLMPGVPSPLADRKPGEIDFFIVRENTEGEYSNSGGRLFEGTDREVVIQESVFTRIGAERVLKFAFELAQKRGKHLTAATKSNGISISMPWWDERVAEMAGNYPDVRWDKYHIDILCAHFVQHPDWFDVVVASNLFGDILSDLGPACSGTIGIAPSANLNPERNFPSLFEPVHGSAPDIYGKGIANPIGQIWSGALMLDFLGYPDASAAVVKAIETVLAEGPRTRDMKGNASTAEVGDAIAALVRAG
;
A
#
# COMPACT_ATOMS: atom_id res chain seq x y z
N MET A 1 -2.38 23.73 22.24
CA MET A 1 -1.29 22.74 22.14
C MET A 1 -1.44 22.02 20.83
N ALA A 2 -0.38 21.82 20.07
CA ALA A 2 -0.43 21.00 18.88
C ALA A 2 -0.91 19.59 19.26
N LYS A 3 -1.69 18.93 18.39
CA LYS A 3 -2.13 17.56 18.62
C LYS A 3 -0.92 16.65 18.45
N LYS A 4 -0.64 15.81 19.47
CA LYS A 4 0.42 14.82 19.43
C LYS A 4 -0.13 13.53 18.82
N HIS A 5 0.43 13.10 17.68
CA HIS A 5 0.02 11.89 16.98
C HIS A 5 0.77 10.68 17.54
N LYS A 6 0.03 9.70 18.02
CA LYS A 6 0.57 8.46 18.54
C LYS A 6 0.64 7.42 17.41
N ILE A 7 1.86 7.01 17.05
CA ILE A 7 2.13 6.11 15.91
C ILE A 7 2.84 4.85 16.42
N ALA A 8 2.30 3.69 16.08
CA ALA A 8 2.96 2.41 16.31
C ALA A 8 3.99 2.17 15.20
N VAL A 9 5.23 1.90 15.56
CA VAL A 9 6.34 1.65 14.62
C VAL A 9 6.69 0.17 14.68
N LEU A 10 6.52 -0.53 13.57
CA LEU A 10 6.82 -1.94 13.42
C LEU A 10 7.81 -2.15 12.26
N PRO A 11 9.12 -2.19 12.51
CA PRO A 11 10.11 -2.46 11.46
C PRO A 11 9.92 -3.82 10.78
N GLY A 12 9.49 -4.84 11.55
CA GLY A 12 9.26 -6.19 11.07
C GLY A 12 10.55 -6.91 10.70
N ASP A 13 10.63 -7.48 9.49
CA ASP A 13 11.72 -8.35 9.06
C ASP A 13 12.62 -7.72 8.00
N GLY A 14 13.83 -8.25 7.86
CA GLY A 14 14.75 -7.95 6.77
C GLY A 14 15.01 -6.46 6.59
N ILE A 15 14.89 -5.98 5.35
CA ILE A 15 15.15 -4.57 5.01
C ILE A 15 14.18 -3.59 5.68
N GLY A 16 13.05 -4.04 6.23
CA GLY A 16 12.19 -3.19 7.07
C GLY A 16 12.95 -2.55 8.23
N LYS A 17 13.90 -3.28 8.82
CA LYS A 17 14.78 -2.77 9.89
C LYS A 17 15.77 -1.71 9.40
N GLU A 18 16.02 -1.62 8.10
CA GLU A 18 16.91 -0.61 7.49
C GLU A 18 16.13 0.61 6.96
N VAL A 19 14.96 0.40 6.34
CA VAL A 19 14.22 1.48 5.67
C VAL A 19 13.30 2.26 6.63
N VAL A 20 12.78 1.63 7.69
CA VAL A 20 11.95 2.31 8.70
C VAL A 20 12.69 3.44 9.41
N PRO A 21 13.95 3.26 9.89
CA PRO A 21 14.71 4.36 10.45
C PRO A 21 14.87 5.56 9.50
N GLU A 22 15.04 5.32 8.21
CA GLU A 22 15.12 6.39 7.21
C GLU A 22 13.77 7.10 7.01
N GLY A 23 12.67 6.34 7.02
CA GLY A 23 11.32 6.90 7.03
C GLY A 23 11.07 7.81 8.24
N LEU A 24 11.41 7.35 9.44
CA LEU A 24 11.28 8.16 10.67
C LEU A 24 12.14 9.42 10.63
N LYS A 25 13.38 9.33 10.14
CA LYS A 25 14.28 10.48 9.96
C LYS A 25 13.65 11.59 9.11
N VAL A 26 12.99 11.21 8.01
CA VAL A 26 12.29 12.17 7.13
C VAL A 26 11.05 12.72 7.81
N LEU A 27 10.28 11.89 8.50
CA LEU A 27 9.09 12.32 9.25
C LEU A 27 9.44 13.28 10.40
N ASP A 28 10.57 13.08 11.08
CA ASP A 28 11.08 14.00 12.10
C ASP A 28 11.51 15.35 11.49
N ALA A 29 12.09 15.33 10.28
CA ALA A 29 12.40 16.55 9.54
C ALA A 29 11.11 17.33 9.17
N VAL A 30 10.07 16.60 8.74
CA VAL A 30 8.72 17.14 8.49
C VAL A 30 8.11 17.71 9.76
N ALA A 31 8.17 16.97 10.87
CA ALA A 31 7.65 17.39 12.16
C ALA A 31 8.21 18.74 12.59
N THR A 32 9.54 18.88 12.46
CA THR A 32 10.23 20.15 12.78
C THR A 32 9.78 21.29 11.87
N ARG A 33 9.64 21.07 10.58
CA ARG A 33 9.29 22.11 9.60
C ARG A 33 7.82 22.56 9.70
N PHE A 34 6.90 21.61 9.90
CA PHE A 34 5.46 21.87 9.85
C PHE A 34 4.82 21.97 11.24
N GLY A 35 5.60 21.87 12.34
CA GLY A 35 5.09 21.97 13.70
C GLY A 35 4.18 20.81 14.09
N ILE A 36 4.47 19.59 13.60
CA ILE A 36 3.74 18.37 13.92
C ILE A 36 4.44 17.68 15.10
N GLU A 37 3.67 17.13 16.02
CA GLU A 37 4.23 16.35 17.13
C GLU A 37 3.89 14.88 16.97
N PHE A 38 4.92 14.01 16.87
CA PHE A 38 4.76 12.56 16.87
C PHE A 38 5.20 11.95 18.20
N GLN A 39 4.55 10.86 18.56
CA GLN A 39 5.00 9.90 19.54
C GLN A 39 5.19 8.56 18.84
N TRP A 40 6.43 8.12 18.74
CA TRP A 40 6.80 6.85 18.15
C TRP A 40 6.85 5.78 19.23
N ASP A 41 5.93 4.79 19.17
CA ASP A 41 5.94 3.62 20.04
C ASP A 41 6.42 2.40 19.23
N HIS A 42 7.57 1.84 19.60
CA HIS A 42 8.22 0.77 18.84
C HIS A 42 7.79 -0.60 19.32
N PHE A 43 7.57 -1.52 18.37
CA PHE A 43 7.17 -2.90 18.60
C PHE A 43 8.01 -3.85 17.73
N ASP A 44 8.69 -4.81 18.35
CA ASP A 44 9.59 -5.76 17.70
C ASP A 44 8.86 -7.04 17.27
N TRP A 45 7.67 -6.90 16.70
CA TRP A 45 6.86 -8.01 16.22
C TRP A 45 7.29 -8.43 14.83
N SER A 46 7.79 -9.66 14.71
CA SER A 46 8.51 -10.12 13.51
C SER A 46 8.64 -11.64 13.49
N CYS A 47 9.29 -12.19 12.48
CA CYS A 47 9.69 -13.60 12.47
C CYS A 47 10.72 -13.95 13.55
N ASP A 48 11.53 -12.98 14.02
CA ASP A 48 12.40 -13.19 15.18
C ASP A 48 11.56 -13.36 16.45
N TYR A 49 10.54 -12.54 16.65
CA TYR A 49 9.58 -12.70 17.74
C TYR A 49 8.87 -14.07 17.67
N TYR A 50 8.51 -14.52 16.46
CA TYR A 50 7.94 -15.86 16.27
C TYR A 50 8.89 -16.97 16.67
N ALA A 51 10.16 -16.86 16.34
CA ALA A 51 11.17 -17.87 16.71
C ALA A 51 11.30 -18.03 18.25
N GLU A 52 11.10 -16.96 19.00
CA GLU A 52 11.18 -16.98 20.46
C GLU A 52 9.86 -17.38 21.15
N HIS A 53 8.71 -17.01 20.56
CA HIS A 53 7.41 -17.09 21.23
C HIS A 53 6.39 -18.00 20.54
N GLY A 54 6.69 -18.53 19.34
CA GLY A 54 5.79 -19.36 18.55
C GLY A 54 4.58 -18.63 17.95
N LYS A 55 4.63 -17.31 17.88
CA LYS A 55 3.59 -16.43 17.32
C LYS A 55 4.19 -15.11 16.84
N MET A 56 3.58 -14.47 15.84
CA MET A 56 4.12 -13.25 15.22
C MET A 56 4.04 -12.01 16.14
N MET A 57 3.16 -12.01 17.12
CA MET A 57 2.92 -10.92 18.08
C MET A 57 2.19 -11.45 19.32
N PRO A 58 2.19 -10.73 20.46
CA PRO A 58 1.52 -11.18 21.69
C PRO A 58 0.01 -11.25 21.52
N ASP A 59 -0.68 -11.99 22.42
CA ASP A 59 -2.14 -12.21 22.29
C ASP A 59 -2.94 -10.92 22.51
N ASP A 60 -2.42 -9.98 23.29
CA ASP A 60 -3.00 -8.67 23.58
C ASP A 60 -2.56 -7.55 22.62
N TRP A 61 -1.95 -7.93 21.47
CA TRP A 61 -1.45 -6.99 20.46
C TRP A 61 -2.46 -5.89 20.09
N LYS A 62 -3.73 -6.24 20.02
CA LYS A 62 -4.81 -5.32 19.63
C LYS A 62 -5.02 -4.22 20.67
N ASP A 63 -4.91 -4.58 21.96
CA ASP A 63 -5.01 -3.62 23.06
C ASP A 63 -3.78 -2.72 23.12
N GLN A 64 -2.59 -3.27 22.80
CA GLN A 64 -1.34 -2.52 22.82
C GLN A 64 -1.31 -1.42 21.74
N ILE A 65 -1.78 -1.69 20.51
CA ILE A 65 -1.68 -0.74 19.40
C ILE A 65 -3.02 -0.13 18.96
N GLY A 66 -4.15 -0.64 19.44
CA GLY A 66 -5.48 -0.20 18.99
C GLY A 66 -5.82 1.26 19.30
N GLN A 67 -5.06 1.93 20.18
CA GLN A 67 -5.23 3.34 20.51
C GLN A 67 -4.29 4.28 19.73
N HIS A 68 -3.46 3.75 18.82
CA HIS A 68 -2.64 4.56 17.93
C HIS A 68 -3.49 5.10 16.76
N GLU A 69 -3.08 6.22 16.20
CA GLU A 69 -3.76 6.80 15.02
C GLU A 69 -3.31 6.12 13.72
N ALA A 70 -2.08 5.63 13.71
CA ALA A 70 -1.51 4.91 12.58
C ALA A 70 -0.47 3.88 13.01
N ILE A 71 -0.20 2.95 12.12
CA ILE A 71 0.88 1.97 12.18
C ILE A 71 1.84 2.29 11.04
N PHE A 72 3.10 2.57 11.36
CA PHE A 72 4.17 2.73 10.38
C PHE A 72 4.96 1.42 10.32
N PHE A 73 4.73 0.68 9.25
CA PHE A 73 5.14 -0.71 9.11
C PHE A 73 6.24 -0.85 8.06
N GLY A 74 7.26 -1.65 8.33
CA GLY A 74 8.32 -1.91 7.37
C GLY A 74 7.97 -3.04 6.41
N SER A 75 8.30 -4.27 6.80
CA SER A 75 8.02 -5.46 6.01
C SER A 75 7.92 -6.70 6.88
N ILE A 76 7.30 -7.75 6.38
CA ILE A 76 7.16 -9.01 7.11
C ILE A 76 7.48 -10.19 6.20
N GLY A 77 8.06 -11.23 6.79
CA GLY A 77 8.37 -12.49 6.15
C GLY A 77 9.85 -12.83 6.20
N TRP A 78 10.15 -14.01 6.73
CA TRP A 78 11.48 -14.61 6.75
C TRP A 78 11.37 -16.10 6.51
N PRO A 79 11.24 -16.54 5.22
CA PRO A 79 10.88 -17.92 4.86
C PRO A 79 11.84 -18.99 5.41
N ALA A 80 13.07 -18.60 5.78
CA ALA A 80 14.02 -19.51 6.40
C ALA A 80 13.62 -19.97 7.83
N THR A 81 12.75 -19.19 8.51
CA THR A 81 12.30 -19.49 9.88
C THR A 81 10.80 -19.64 10.02
N VAL A 82 10.02 -18.86 9.25
CA VAL A 82 8.56 -18.85 9.32
C VAL A 82 8.00 -18.92 7.90
N PRO A 83 7.12 -19.89 7.58
CA PRO A 83 6.44 -19.93 6.29
C PRO A 83 5.66 -18.62 6.01
N ASP A 84 5.69 -18.12 4.77
CA ASP A 84 5.09 -16.83 4.42
C ASP A 84 3.60 -16.73 4.80
N HIS A 85 2.86 -17.82 4.63
CA HIS A 85 1.44 -17.82 5.00
C HIS A 85 1.24 -17.67 6.52
N GLU A 86 2.10 -18.24 7.35
CA GLU A 86 2.02 -18.07 8.81
C GLU A 86 2.43 -16.65 9.21
N ALA A 87 3.49 -16.12 8.61
CA ALA A 87 3.95 -14.76 8.88
C ALA A 87 2.88 -13.72 8.52
N LEU A 88 2.30 -13.80 7.31
CA LEU A 88 1.29 -12.87 6.82
C LEU A 88 -0.04 -12.98 7.57
N TRP A 89 -0.56 -14.21 7.75
CA TRP A 89 -1.81 -14.43 8.49
C TRP A 89 -1.66 -14.20 9.99
N GLY A 90 -0.46 -14.38 10.53
CA GLY A 90 -0.15 -14.11 11.94
C GLY A 90 0.03 -12.62 12.27
N SER A 91 0.15 -11.74 11.27
CA SER A 91 0.45 -10.30 11.46
C SER A 91 -0.37 -9.41 10.54
N LEU A 92 0.11 -9.11 9.32
CA LEU A 92 -0.45 -8.11 8.41
C LEU A 92 -1.94 -8.32 8.11
N PHE A 93 -2.37 -9.56 7.83
CA PHE A 93 -3.78 -9.83 7.56
C PHE A 93 -4.66 -9.73 8.80
N LYS A 94 -4.11 -9.92 10.03
CA LYS A 94 -4.82 -9.62 11.26
C LYS A 94 -5.07 -8.11 11.39
N PHE A 95 -4.06 -7.27 11.14
CA PHE A 95 -4.25 -5.82 11.14
C PHE A 95 -5.34 -5.40 10.18
N ARG A 96 -5.27 -5.85 8.93
CA ARG A 96 -6.26 -5.52 7.89
C ARG A 96 -7.69 -5.88 8.32
N ARG A 97 -7.89 -7.05 8.90
CA ARG A 97 -9.21 -7.55 9.29
C ARG A 97 -9.72 -6.99 10.61
N GLU A 98 -8.89 -7.06 11.64
CA GLU A 98 -9.33 -6.71 12.99
C GLU A 98 -9.36 -5.21 13.26
N PHE A 99 -8.60 -4.42 12.50
CA PHE A 99 -8.70 -2.96 12.46
C PHE A 99 -9.55 -2.45 11.29
N ASP A 100 -10.26 -3.35 10.64
CA ASP A 100 -11.17 -3.02 9.52
C ASP A 100 -10.54 -2.03 8.52
N GLN A 101 -9.29 -2.33 8.10
CA GLN A 101 -8.54 -1.54 7.12
C GLN A 101 -8.99 -1.95 5.71
N TYR A 102 -10.23 -1.62 5.38
CA TYR A 102 -10.93 -2.13 4.19
C TYR A 102 -10.51 -1.47 2.88
N ILE A 103 -9.73 -0.40 2.92
CA ILE A 103 -9.13 0.23 1.75
C ILE A 103 -7.63 -0.11 1.71
N ASN A 104 -7.15 -0.67 0.61
CA ASN A 104 -5.73 -0.59 0.27
C ASN A 104 -5.55 0.43 -0.85
N LEU A 105 -4.86 1.52 -0.53
CA LEU A 105 -4.63 2.65 -1.43
C LEU A 105 -3.19 2.63 -1.93
N ARG A 106 -3.00 2.55 -3.25
CA ARG A 106 -1.69 2.52 -3.89
C ARG A 106 -1.58 3.54 -5.02
N PRO A 107 -0.76 4.59 -4.88
CA PRO A 107 -0.46 5.50 -5.96
C PRO A 107 0.45 4.84 -7.00
N VAL A 108 0.16 5.10 -8.26
CA VAL A 108 0.99 4.72 -9.41
C VAL A 108 1.44 5.99 -10.10
N ARG A 109 2.74 6.27 -10.07
CA ARG A 109 3.24 7.52 -10.61
C ARG A 109 4.61 7.35 -11.28
N LEU A 110 4.73 7.81 -12.51
CA LEU A 110 6.04 7.93 -13.16
C LEU A 110 6.76 9.16 -12.61
N MET A 111 7.78 8.91 -11.79
CA MET A 111 8.57 9.93 -11.10
C MET A 111 9.69 10.48 -12.01
N PRO A 112 10.09 11.76 -11.83
CA PRO A 112 11.28 12.30 -12.47
C PRO A 112 12.52 11.44 -12.20
N GLY A 113 13.34 11.21 -13.20
CA GLY A 113 14.58 10.43 -13.07
C GLY A 113 14.39 8.90 -12.98
N VAL A 114 13.16 8.41 -12.94
CA VAL A 114 12.85 6.98 -13.00
C VAL A 114 12.57 6.56 -14.44
N PRO A 115 13.31 5.59 -15.00
CA PRO A 115 13.02 5.09 -16.33
C PRO A 115 11.77 4.20 -16.30
N SER A 116 10.75 4.57 -17.07
CA SER A 116 9.64 3.65 -17.35
C SER A 116 10.11 2.53 -18.30
N PRO A 117 9.69 1.29 -18.11
CA PRO A 117 9.89 0.22 -19.09
C PRO A 117 9.04 0.41 -20.35
N LEU A 118 8.00 1.27 -20.28
CA LEU A 118 7.18 1.61 -21.43
C LEU A 118 7.91 2.67 -22.29
N ALA A 119 7.87 2.48 -23.61
CA ALA A 119 8.51 3.40 -24.54
C ALA A 119 7.91 4.80 -24.47
N ASP A 120 8.78 5.82 -24.58
CA ASP A 120 8.43 7.24 -24.78
C ASP A 120 7.56 7.89 -23.70
N ARG A 121 7.47 7.31 -22.49
CA ARG A 121 6.70 7.87 -21.36
C ARG A 121 7.52 8.90 -20.58
N LYS A 122 6.85 9.98 -20.18
CA LYS A 122 7.45 11.11 -19.44
C LYS A 122 6.81 11.23 -18.05
N PRO A 123 7.53 11.78 -17.06
CA PRO A 123 6.96 12.13 -15.76
C PRO A 123 5.67 12.96 -15.90
N GLY A 124 4.64 12.56 -15.14
CA GLY A 124 3.31 13.17 -15.18
C GLY A 124 2.33 12.53 -16.16
N GLU A 125 2.77 11.67 -17.10
CA GLU A 125 1.86 10.94 -18.01
C GLU A 125 1.28 9.68 -17.36
N ILE A 126 1.87 9.18 -16.29
CA ILE A 126 1.35 8.10 -15.46
C ILE A 126 1.20 8.67 -14.05
N ASP A 127 -0.04 8.92 -13.64
CA ASP A 127 -0.38 9.42 -12.30
C ASP A 127 -1.83 9.05 -11.98
N PHE A 128 -2.03 7.90 -11.34
CA PHE A 128 -3.33 7.41 -10.93
C PHE A 128 -3.25 6.66 -9.60
N PHE A 129 -4.40 6.42 -8.98
CA PHE A 129 -4.50 5.61 -7.76
C PHE A 129 -5.26 4.32 -8.02
N ILE A 130 -4.82 3.26 -7.34
CA ILE A 130 -5.57 2.02 -7.24
C ILE A 130 -6.18 1.95 -5.84
N VAL A 131 -7.50 1.80 -5.79
CA VAL A 131 -8.30 1.56 -4.59
C VAL A 131 -8.71 0.10 -4.61
N ARG A 132 -8.02 -0.70 -3.81
CA ARG A 132 -8.24 -2.14 -3.68
C ARG A 132 -9.11 -2.40 -2.46
N GLU A 133 -10.16 -3.22 -2.61
CA GLU A 133 -10.83 -3.85 -1.48
C GLU A 133 -9.81 -4.71 -0.70
N ASN A 134 -9.86 -4.71 0.64
CA ASN A 134 -8.74 -5.23 1.43
C ASN A 134 -9.12 -6.23 2.52
N THR A 135 -10.40 -6.56 2.70
CA THR A 135 -10.88 -7.37 3.83
C THR A 135 -11.73 -8.58 3.47
N GLU A 136 -12.26 -8.61 2.26
CA GLU A 136 -13.15 -9.67 1.76
C GLU A 136 -12.81 -10.10 0.32
N GLY A 137 -13.77 -10.48 -0.48
CA GLY A 137 -13.58 -10.90 -1.86
C GLY A 137 -12.89 -12.27 -1.97
N GLU A 138 -11.94 -12.35 -2.86
CA GLU A 138 -11.18 -13.58 -3.17
C GLU A 138 -10.25 -14.00 -2.01
N TYR A 139 -9.91 -13.06 -1.11
CA TYR A 139 -9.10 -13.29 0.10
C TYR A 139 -9.94 -13.55 1.35
N SER A 140 -11.22 -13.90 1.21
CA SER A 140 -12.14 -14.10 2.35
C SER A 140 -11.79 -15.26 3.28
N ASN A 141 -10.86 -16.16 2.86
CA ASN A 141 -10.44 -17.34 3.63
C ASN A 141 -11.61 -18.26 4.02
N SER A 142 -12.60 -18.38 3.13
CA SER A 142 -13.75 -19.27 3.25
C SER A 142 -13.56 -20.46 2.30
N GLY A 143 -13.75 -21.67 2.81
CA GLY A 143 -13.59 -22.88 2.03
C GLY A 143 -13.05 -24.05 2.84
N GLY A 144 -12.43 -25.01 2.17
CA GLY A 144 -11.86 -26.16 2.83
C GLY A 144 -11.32 -27.22 1.84
N ARG A 145 -10.79 -28.30 2.42
CA ARG A 145 -10.34 -29.47 1.70
C ARG A 145 -11.10 -30.70 2.15
N LEU A 146 -11.42 -31.57 1.22
CA LEU A 146 -12.04 -32.87 1.44
C LEU A 146 -11.15 -33.95 0.84
N PHE A 147 -11.07 -35.12 1.47
CA PHE A 147 -10.29 -36.27 1.03
C PHE A 147 -8.81 -35.97 0.79
N GLU A 148 -8.21 -35.16 1.64
CA GLU A 148 -6.82 -34.72 1.53
C GLU A 148 -5.84 -35.89 1.33
N GLY A 149 -4.87 -35.71 0.43
CA GLY A 149 -3.83 -36.70 0.15
C GLY A 149 -4.31 -37.91 -0.65
N THR A 150 -5.53 -37.90 -1.19
CA THR A 150 -6.05 -38.96 -2.07
C THR A 150 -6.32 -38.42 -3.48
N ASP A 151 -6.49 -39.36 -4.44
CA ASP A 151 -6.88 -39.01 -5.82
C ASP A 151 -8.29 -38.41 -5.97
N ARG A 152 -9.08 -38.42 -4.88
CA ARG A 152 -10.39 -37.77 -4.78
C ARG A 152 -10.37 -36.44 -4.05
N GLU A 153 -9.19 -35.88 -3.82
CA GLU A 153 -9.07 -34.59 -3.10
C GLU A 153 -9.88 -33.49 -3.80
N VAL A 154 -10.65 -32.74 -3.01
CA VAL A 154 -11.42 -31.58 -3.43
C VAL A 154 -10.98 -30.38 -2.62
N VAL A 155 -10.67 -29.30 -3.31
CA VAL A 155 -10.32 -28.00 -2.68
C VAL A 155 -11.37 -26.98 -3.07
N ILE A 156 -11.93 -26.27 -2.08
CA ILE A 156 -12.91 -25.20 -2.26
C ILE A 156 -12.34 -23.94 -1.65
N GLN A 157 -12.30 -22.87 -2.44
CA GLN A 157 -12.04 -21.50 -1.99
C GLN A 157 -13.16 -20.62 -2.49
N GLU A 158 -13.87 -19.96 -1.58
CA GLU A 158 -15.00 -19.10 -1.90
C GLU A 158 -14.56 -17.63 -1.94
N SER A 159 -15.11 -16.88 -2.90
CA SER A 159 -15.05 -15.41 -2.94
C SER A 159 -16.31 -14.86 -2.31
N VAL A 160 -16.19 -14.15 -1.19
CA VAL A 160 -17.32 -13.59 -0.45
C VAL A 160 -17.33 -12.08 -0.59
N PHE A 161 -18.41 -11.55 -1.13
CA PHE A 161 -18.64 -10.12 -1.28
C PHE A 161 -19.88 -9.72 -0.48
N THR A 162 -19.75 -8.71 0.38
CA THR A 162 -20.88 -8.15 1.10
C THR A 162 -21.27 -6.79 0.51
N ARG A 163 -22.55 -6.41 0.66
CA ARG A 163 -23.00 -5.10 0.20
C ARG A 163 -22.27 -3.97 0.93
N ILE A 164 -22.10 -4.10 2.22
CA ILE A 164 -21.40 -3.12 3.06
C ILE A 164 -19.95 -2.99 2.62
N GLY A 165 -19.25 -4.11 2.41
CA GLY A 165 -17.84 -4.12 1.98
C GLY A 165 -17.66 -3.44 0.62
N ALA A 166 -18.46 -3.82 -0.38
CA ALA A 166 -18.39 -3.23 -1.72
C ALA A 166 -18.75 -1.73 -1.71
N GLU A 167 -19.88 -1.34 -1.08
CA GLU A 167 -20.35 0.04 -1.12
C GLU A 167 -19.38 1.01 -0.42
N ARG A 168 -18.74 0.63 0.70
CA ARG A 168 -17.77 1.51 1.39
C ARG A 168 -16.50 1.73 0.58
N VAL A 169 -16.01 0.70 -0.14
CA VAL A 169 -14.85 0.82 -1.03
C VAL A 169 -15.18 1.68 -2.23
N LEU A 170 -16.34 1.45 -2.87
CA LEU A 170 -16.81 2.25 -3.99
C LEU A 170 -17.01 3.71 -3.62
N LYS A 171 -17.62 3.98 -2.47
CA LYS A 171 -17.77 5.34 -1.93
C LYS A 171 -16.42 6.04 -1.82
N PHE A 172 -15.45 5.40 -1.17
CA PHE A 172 -14.10 5.96 -1.04
C PHE A 172 -13.47 6.26 -2.40
N ALA A 173 -13.58 5.33 -3.36
CA ALA A 173 -13.01 5.50 -4.70
C ALA A 173 -13.66 6.65 -5.48
N PHE A 174 -14.98 6.81 -5.42
CA PHE A 174 -15.69 7.93 -6.04
C PHE A 174 -15.33 9.28 -5.38
N GLU A 175 -15.25 9.32 -4.05
CA GLU A 175 -14.82 10.52 -3.31
C GLU A 175 -13.37 10.92 -3.64
N LEU A 176 -12.49 9.94 -3.82
CA LEU A 176 -11.12 10.19 -4.29
C LEU A 176 -11.11 10.72 -5.72
N ALA A 177 -11.85 10.10 -6.63
CA ALA A 177 -11.96 10.56 -8.02
C ALA A 177 -12.52 11.99 -8.10
N GLN A 178 -13.52 12.33 -7.27
CA GLN A 178 -14.10 13.66 -7.22
C GLN A 178 -13.09 14.75 -6.83
N LYS A 179 -12.12 14.42 -5.97
CA LYS A 179 -11.03 15.31 -5.54
C LYS A 179 -9.87 15.37 -6.54
N ARG A 180 -9.82 14.45 -7.53
CA ARG A 180 -8.78 14.36 -8.55
C ARG A 180 -9.31 14.73 -9.94
N GLY A 181 -9.01 13.94 -10.95
CA GLY A 181 -9.38 14.16 -12.35
C GLY A 181 -10.85 13.84 -12.70
N LYS A 182 -11.67 13.46 -11.72
CA LYS A 182 -13.09 13.13 -11.86
C LYS A 182 -13.36 11.98 -12.84
N HIS A 183 -12.45 11.00 -12.84
CA HIS A 183 -12.58 9.79 -13.63
C HIS A 183 -12.31 8.55 -12.76
N LEU A 184 -13.26 7.61 -12.75
CA LEU A 184 -13.16 6.34 -12.06
C LEU A 184 -13.28 5.20 -13.05
N THR A 185 -12.34 4.28 -13.03
CA THR A 185 -12.37 3.02 -13.78
C THR A 185 -12.60 1.85 -12.81
N ALA A 186 -13.63 1.04 -13.04
CA ALA A 186 -13.91 -0.15 -12.26
C ALA A 186 -13.34 -1.40 -12.95
N ALA A 187 -12.52 -2.16 -12.21
CA ALA A 187 -12.08 -3.47 -12.66
C ALA A 187 -13.17 -4.51 -12.42
N THR A 188 -13.45 -5.34 -13.41
CA THR A 188 -14.47 -6.40 -13.35
C THR A 188 -14.05 -7.65 -14.12
N LYS A 189 -14.80 -8.73 -14.01
CA LYS A 189 -14.74 -9.93 -14.87
C LYS A 189 -16.14 -10.51 -15.08
N SER A 190 -17.13 -9.65 -15.22
CA SER A 190 -18.55 -10.04 -15.31
C SER A 190 -18.89 -10.90 -16.53
N ASN A 191 -18.04 -10.94 -17.56
CA ASN A 191 -18.20 -11.85 -18.69
C ASN A 191 -17.79 -13.31 -18.40
N GLY A 192 -17.08 -13.56 -17.28
CA GLY A 192 -16.58 -14.89 -16.91
C GLY A 192 -17.01 -15.34 -15.52
N ILE A 193 -17.04 -14.43 -14.55
CA ILE A 193 -17.46 -14.68 -13.17
C ILE A 193 -18.92 -14.21 -13.06
N SER A 194 -19.84 -15.12 -13.36
CA SER A 194 -21.24 -14.80 -13.70
C SER A 194 -22.15 -14.43 -12.51
N ILE A 195 -21.71 -14.53 -11.27
CA ILE A 195 -22.51 -14.23 -10.09
C ILE A 195 -22.00 -12.96 -9.41
N SER A 196 -20.79 -13.00 -8.88
CA SER A 196 -20.27 -11.91 -8.04
C SER A 196 -19.88 -10.67 -8.84
N MET A 197 -19.34 -10.81 -10.07
CA MET A 197 -18.88 -9.66 -10.83
C MET A 197 -20.00 -8.85 -11.53
N PRO A 198 -21.08 -9.43 -12.06
CA PRO A 198 -22.25 -8.64 -12.45
C PRO A 198 -22.86 -7.88 -11.28
N TRP A 199 -22.92 -8.49 -10.10
CA TRP A 199 -23.38 -7.83 -8.89
C TRP A 199 -22.43 -6.67 -8.48
N TRP A 200 -21.12 -6.84 -8.60
CA TRP A 200 -20.14 -5.76 -8.40
C TRP A 200 -20.39 -4.60 -9.37
N ASP A 201 -20.60 -4.89 -10.65
CA ASP A 201 -20.92 -3.89 -11.67
C ASP A 201 -22.20 -3.11 -11.35
N GLU A 202 -23.23 -3.78 -10.80
CA GLU A 202 -24.46 -3.13 -10.33
C GLU A 202 -24.18 -2.18 -9.16
N ARG A 203 -23.34 -2.56 -8.21
CA ARG A 203 -22.96 -1.69 -7.07
C ARG A 203 -22.20 -0.46 -7.54
N VAL A 204 -21.29 -0.61 -8.52
CA VAL A 204 -20.59 0.52 -9.15
C VAL A 204 -21.60 1.49 -9.80
N ALA A 205 -22.52 0.97 -10.60
CA ALA A 205 -23.51 1.78 -11.30
C ALA A 205 -24.47 2.51 -10.33
N GLU A 206 -24.90 1.84 -9.25
CA GLU A 206 -25.73 2.48 -8.20
C GLU A 206 -24.94 3.60 -7.47
N MET A 207 -23.68 3.34 -7.11
CA MET A 207 -22.84 4.34 -6.45
C MET A 207 -22.59 5.55 -7.34
N ALA A 208 -22.33 5.34 -8.62
CA ALA A 208 -22.13 6.42 -9.60
C ALA A 208 -23.29 7.42 -9.65
N GLY A 209 -24.52 6.97 -9.39
CA GLY A 209 -25.68 7.84 -9.28
C GLY A 209 -25.56 8.94 -8.21
N ASN A 210 -24.74 8.73 -7.18
CA ASN A 210 -24.48 9.70 -6.11
C ASN A 210 -23.36 10.72 -6.47
N TYR A 211 -22.62 10.47 -7.56
CA TYR A 211 -21.47 11.28 -8.00
C TYR A 211 -21.59 11.68 -9.47
N PRO A 212 -22.62 12.48 -9.86
CA PRO A 212 -22.92 12.80 -11.25
C PRO A 212 -21.82 13.62 -11.95
N ASP A 213 -20.90 14.20 -11.21
CA ASP A 213 -19.75 14.95 -11.71
C ASP A 213 -18.50 14.08 -11.92
N VAL A 214 -18.55 12.80 -11.58
CA VAL A 214 -17.48 11.82 -11.82
C VAL A 214 -17.83 10.97 -13.03
N ARG A 215 -17.05 11.05 -14.09
CA ARG A 215 -17.13 10.10 -15.21
C ARG A 215 -16.65 8.74 -14.75
N TRP A 216 -17.32 7.67 -15.13
CA TRP A 216 -16.86 6.33 -14.84
C TRP A 216 -16.98 5.39 -16.04
N ASP A 217 -16.11 4.41 -16.06
CA ASP A 217 -16.12 3.29 -16.98
C ASP A 217 -15.71 1.98 -16.29
N LYS A 218 -15.82 0.87 -16.99
CA LYS A 218 -15.37 -0.43 -16.49
C LYS A 218 -14.68 -1.22 -17.58
N TYR A 219 -13.67 -1.99 -17.17
CA TYR A 219 -12.99 -2.93 -18.04
C TYR A 219 -12.88 -4.30 -17.36
N HIS A 220 -12.98 -5.36 -18.17
CA HIS A 220 -12.60 -6.68 -17.69
C HIS A 220 -11.11 -6.71 -17.38
N ILE A 221 -10.73 -7.41 -16.29
CA ILE A 221 -9.38 -7.36 -15.73
C ILE A 221 -8.28 -7.68 -16.75
N ASP A 222 -8.52 -8.62 -17.65
CA ASP A 222 -7.57 -9.01 -18.70
C ASP A 222 -7.26 -7.85 -19.67
N ILE A 223 -8.29 -7.17 -20.19
CA ILE A 223 -8.09 -6.03 -21.07
C ILE A 223 -7.63 -4.78 -20.28
N LEU A 224 -8.02 -4.64 -19.02
CA LEU A 224 -7.53 -3.56 -18.16
C LEU A 224 -6.01 -3.66 -17.93
N CYS A 225 -5.49 -4.87 -17.72
CA CYS A 225 -4.05 -5.10 -17.66
C CYS A 225 -3.34 -4.69 -18.96
N ALA A 226 -3.94 -5.00 -20.12
CA ALA A 226 -3.39 -4.56 -21.40
C ALA A 226 -3.41 -3.03 -21.55
N HIS A 227 -4.49 -2.37 -21.09
CA HIS A 227 -4.58 -0.90 -21.11
C HIS A 227 -3.59 -0.24 -20.15
N PHE A 228 -3.26 -0.83 -19.00
CA PHE A 228 -2.20 -0.32 -18.11
C PHE A 228 -0.85 -0.24 -18.83
N VAL A 229 -0.58 -1.16 -19.74
CA VAL A 229 0.65 -1.17 -20.55
C VAL A 229 0.56 -0.21 -21.73
N GLN A 230 -0.56 -0.22 -22.46
CA GLN A 230 -0.71 0.54 -23.71
C GLN A 230 -1.08 2.00 -23.48
N HIS A 231 -1.94 2.26 -22.50
CA HIS A 231 -2.59 3.54 -22.25
C HIS A 231 -2.65 3.90 -20.76
N PRO A 232 -1.52 3.89 -20.01
CA PRO A 232 -1.52 4.21 -18.58
C PRO A 232 -1.99 5.64 -18.29
N ASP A 233 -1.96 6.51 -19.27
CA ASP A 233 -2.44 7.90 -19.26
C ASP A 233 -3.97 8.06 -19.26
N TRP A 234 -4.72 6.96 -19.41
CA TRP A 234 -6.19 7.01 -19.38
C TRP A 234 -6.77 7.02 -17.97
N PHE A 235 -6.00 6.61 -16.96
CA PHE A 235 -6.50 6.35 -15.63
C PHE A 235 -6.27 7.51 -14.67
N ASP A 236 -7.21 7.69 -13.73
CA ASP A 236 -7.10 8.63 -12.61
C ASP A 236 -7.33 7.92 -11.27
N VAL A 237 -8.48 7.24 -11.11
CA VAL A 237 -8.73 6.34 -9.99
C VAL A 237 -9.25 5.01 -10.52
N VAL A 238 -8.63 3.92 -10.12
CA VAL A 238 -9.04 2.56 -10.48
C VAL A 238 -9.52 1.84 -9.22
N VAL A 239 -10.77 1.37 -9.21
CA VAL A 239 -11.31 0.57 -8.11
C VAL A 239 -11.41 -0.90 -8.50
N ALA A 240 -11.04 -1.78 -7.57
CA ALA A 240 -10.99 -3.22 -7.84
C ALA A 240 -11.34 -4.05 -6.58
N SER A 241 -11.81 -5.29 -6.81
CA SER A 241 -11.88 -6.33 -5.78
C SER A 241 -10.48 -6.65 -5.24
N ASN A 242 -10.43 -7.43 -4.17
CA ASN A 242 -9.18 -7.72 -3.48
C ASN A 242 -8.11 -8.32 -4.42
N LEU A 243 -8.41 -9.40 -5.14
CA LEU A 243 -7.45 -10.03 -6.04
C LEU A 243 -7.11 -9.16 -7.26
N PHE A 244 -8.11 -8.53 -7.88
CA PHE A 244 -7.85 -7.69 -9.04
C PHE A 244 -7.05 -6.45 -8.66
N GLY A 245 -7.34 -5.89 -7.50
CA GLY A 245 -6.58 -4.77 -6.94
C GLY A 245 -5.14 -5.14 -6.62
N ASP A 246 -4.89 -6.36 -6.15
CA ASP A 246 -3.53 -6.86 -5.87
C ASP A 246 -2.71 -6.94 -7.17
N ILE A 247 -3.26 -7.60 -8.19
CA ILE A 247 -2.60 -7.72 -9.50
C ILE A 247 -2.29 -6.35 -10.11
N LEU A 248 -3.29 -5.46 -10.12
CA LEU A 248 -3.15 -4.13 -10.73
C LEU A 248 -2.17 -3.24 -9.98
N SER A 249 -2.11 -3.37 -8.66
CA SER A 249 -1.25 -2.55 -7.80
C SER A 249 0.24 -2.91 -7.86
N ASP A 250 0.58 -4.04 -8.46
CA ASP A 250 1.94 -4.40 -8.84
C ASP A 250 2.22 -4.05 -10.31
N LEU A 251 1.24 -4.29 -11.20
CA LEU A 251 1.37 -3.98 -12.62
C LEU A 251 1.55 -2.47 -12.87
N GLY A 252 0.78 -1.63 -12.17
CA GLY A 252 0.89 -0.18 -12.30
C GLY A 252 2.29 0.36 -12.00
N PRO A 253 2.84 0.11 -10.81
CA PRO A 253 4.22 0.48 -10.48
C PRO A 253 5.27 -0.18 -11.40
N ALA A 254 5.04 -1.40 -11.88
CA ALA A 254 5.91 -2.01 -12.88
C ALA A 254 5.93 -1.21 -14.18
N CYS A 255 4.77 -0.77 -14.67
CA CYS A 255 4.66 0.09 -15.86
C CYS A 255 5.30 1.46 -15.69
N SER A 256 5.22 2.06 -14.51
CA SER A 256 5.86 3.36 -14.22
C SER A 256 7.34 3.23 -13.81
N GLY A 257 7.88 2.01 -13.67
CA GLY A 257 9.25 1.77 -13.22
C GLY A 257 9.47 2.02 -11.72
N THR A 258 8.40 2.15 -10.94
CA THR A 258 8.46 2.54 -9.53
C THR A 258 8.16 1.40 -8.55
N ILE A 259 8.11 0.15 -9.00
CA ILE A 259 7.74 -0.99 -8.15
C ILE A 259 8.63 -1.13 -6.89
N GLY A 260 9.92 -0.83 -7.00
CA GLY A 260 10.86 -0.88 -5.87
C GLY A 260 10.73 0.29 -4.88
N ILE A 261 9.94 1.32 -5.22
CA ILE A 261 9.74 2.52 -4.41
C ILE A 261 8.26 2.82 -4.14
N ALA A 262 7.36 1.92 -4.53
CA ALA A 262 5.93 2.12 -4.40
C ALA A 262 5.48 2.05 -2.93
N PRO A 263 4.63 2.99 -2.48
CA PRO A 263 4.04 2.98 -1.16
C PRO A 263 2.68 2.27 -1.16
N SER A 264 2.21 1.92 0.03
CA SER A 264 0.88 1.37 0.25
C SER A 264 0.29 1.92 1.56
N ALA A 265 -1.02 2.15 1.56
CA ALA A 265 -1.77 2.49 2.75
C ALA A 265 -2.96 1.54 2.91
N ASN A 266 -3.06 0.89 4.08
CA ASN A 266 -4.22 0.10 4.47
C ASN A 266 -5.05 0.95 5.42
N LEU A 267 -6.21 1.41 4.96
CA LEU A 267 -6.95 2.46 5.65
C LEU A 267 -8.23 1.96 6.31
N ASN A 268 -8.47 2.43 7.52
CA ASN A 268 -9.78 2.58 8.13
C ASN A 268 -10.18 4.06 8.01
N PRO A 269 -10.92 4.46 6.96
CA PRO A 269 -11.18 5.88 6.68
C PRO A 269 -11.96 6.61 7.77
N GLU A 270 -12.79 5.89 8.52
CA GLU A 270 -13.54 6.42 9.66
C GLU A 270 -12.67 6.67 10.89
N ARG A 271 -11.42 6.18 10.90
CA ARG A 271 -10.44 6.31 12.00
C ARG A 271 -10.92 5.73 13.33
N ASN A 272 -11.77 4.72 13.28
CA ASN A 272 -12.17 3.97 14.47
C ASN A 272 -11.04 3.06 14.97
N PHE A 273 -10.12 2.70 14.08
CA PHE A 273 -8.95 1.88 14.31
C PHE A 273 -7.73 2.45 13.59
N PRO A 274 -6.51 2.08 13.99
CA PRO A 274 -5.29 2.50 13.29
C PRO A 274 -5.28 2.10 11.82
N SER A 275 -4.90 3.01 10.95
CA SER A 275 -4.54 2.70 9.56
C SER A 275 -3.06 2.33 9.48
N LEU A 276 -2.67 1.51 8.49
CA LEU A 276 -1.30 1.02 8.35
C LEU A 276 -0.67 1.54 7.05
N PHE A 277 0.58 2.00 7.15
CA PHE A 277 1.36 2.56 6.05
C PHE A 277 2.65 1.77 5.90
N GLU A 278 2.83 1.15 4.73
CA GLU A 278 3.91 0.22 4.44
C GLU A 278 4.41 0.39 2.99
N PRO A 279 5.67 0.07 2.67
CA PRO A 279 6.10 -0.05 1.28
C PRO A 279 5.50 -1.30 0.63
N VAL A 280 5.40 -1.33 -0.70
CA VAL A 280 4.93 -2.51 -1.44
C VAL A 280 5.95 -3.64 -1.43
N HIS A 281 7.26 -3.31 -1.33
CA HIS A 281 8.32 -4.33 -1.27
C HIS A 281 8.25 -5.17 0.01
N GLY A 282 8.67 -6.43 -0.06
CA GLY A 282 8.80 -7.33 1.07
C GLY A 282 10.10 -7.15 1.88
N SER A 283 10.44 -8.15 2.67
CA SER A 283 11.60 -8.16 3.58
C SER A 283 12.96 -8.31 2.90
N ALA A 284 13.00 -8.75 1.65
CA ALA A 284 14.21 -8.92 0.83
C ALA A 284 15.42 -9.51 1.59
N PRO A 285 15.33 -10.77 2.07
CA PRO A 285 16.36 -11.38 2.92
C PRO A 285 17.75 -11.42 2.29
N ASP A 286 17.82 -11.47 0.97
CA ASP A 286 19.06 -11.54 0.18
C ASP A 286 19.92 -10.27 0.25
N ILE A 287 19.32 -9.12 0.52
CA ILE A 287 20.02 -7.83 0.62
C ILE A 287 20.04 -7.25 2.04
N TYR A 288 19.31 -7.83 2.97
CA TYR A 288 19.31 -7.40 4.38
C TYR A 288 20.73 -7.40 4.99
N GLY A 289 21.03 -6.41 5.81
CA GLY A 289 22.33 -6.20 6.45
C GLY A 289 23.39 -5.56 5.55
N LYS A 290 23.07 -5.28 4.27
CA LYS A 290 24.04 -4.67 3.33
C LYS A 290 23.92 -3.15 3.23
N GLY A 291 22.91 -2.53 3.81
CA GLY A 291 22.67 -1.08 3.76
C GLY A 291 22.46 -0.53 2.34
N ILE A 292 21.89 -1.34 1.45
CA ILE A 292 21.68 -1.00 0.02
C ILE A 292 20.21 -0.98 -0.40
N ALA A 293 19.29 -1.25 0.54
CA ALA A 293 17.85 -1.18 0.29
C ALA A 293 17.42 0.25 -0.05
N ASN A 294 16.47 0.40 -0.97
CA ASN A 294 15.91 1.69 -1.31
C ASN A 294 14.88 2.14 -0.27
N PRO A 295 15.08 3.25 0.47
CA PRO A 295 14.16 3.66 1.52
C PRO A 295 12.95 4.46 1.00
N ILE A 296 12.90 4.78 -0.31
CA ILE A 296 11.90 5.70 -0.87
C ILE A 296 10.48 5.14 -0.69
N GLY A 297 10.26 3.84 -0.86
CA GLY A 297 8.94 3.22 -0.64
C GLY A 297 8.42 3.46 0.77
N GLN A 298 9.28 3.30 1.78
CA GLN A 298 8.95 3.56 3.18
C GLN A 298 8.71 5.06 3.44
N ILE A 299 9.57 5.93 2.91
CA ILE A 299 9.44 7.39 3.05
C ILE A 299 8.16 7.89 2.39
N TRP A 300 7.83 7.38 1.20
CA TRP A 300 6.59 7.74 0.51
C TRP A 300 5.34 7.21 1.22
N SER A 301 5.42 6.03 1.86
CA SER A 301 4.36 5.55 2.76
C SER A 301 4.15 6.49 3.94
N GLY A 302 5.22 7.08 4.47
CA GLY A 302 5.15 8.17 5.45
C GLY A 302 4.45 9.42 4.91
N ALA A 303 4.64 9.76 3.63
CA ALA A 303 3.88 10.87 3.01
C ALA A 303 2.38 10.56 2.91
N LEU A 304 1.99 9.32 2.58
CA LEU A 304 0.57 8.89 2.62
C LEU A 304 0.00 8.99 4.04
N MET A 305 0.80 8.63 5.06
CA MET A 305 0.38 8.77 6.46
C MET A 305 0.15 10.24 6.83
N LEU A 306 1.03 11.15 6.40
CA LEU A 306 0.86 12.60 6.64
C LEU A 306 -0.43 13.13 6.02
N ASP A 307 -0.72 12.77 4.78
CA ASP A 307 -1.97 13.16 4.11
C ASP A 307 -3.19 12.61 4.86
N PHE A 308 -3.16 11.35 5.22
CA PHE A 308 -4.22 10.73 6.03
C PHE A 308 -4.42 11.41 7.39
N LEU A 309 -3.36 11.84 8.05
CA LEU A 309 -3.43 12.57 9.34
C LEU A 309 -3.93 14.01 9.18
N GLY A 310 -4.05 14.52 7.94
CA GLY A 310 -4.58 15.86 7.64
C GLY A 310 -3.50 16.91 7.38
N TYR A 311 -2.31 16.49 6.97
CA TYR A 311 -1.18 17.36 6.63
C TYR A 311 -0.79 17.23 5.13
N PRO A 312 -1.66 17.60 4.19
CA PRO A 312 -1.39 17.45 2.76
C PRO A 312 -0.17 18.24 2.27
N ASP A 313 0.08 19.43 2.83
CA ASP A 313 1.25 20.23 2.46
C ASP A 313 2.57 19.59 2.91
N ALA A 314 2.57 18.93 4.06
CA ALA A 314 3.71 18.17 4.56
C ALA A 314 3.95 16.93 3.71
N SER A 315 2.89 16.21 3.34
CA SER A 315 2.93 15.09 2.40
C SER A 315 3.53 15.52 1.05
N ALA A 316 3.03 16.61 0.48
CA ALA A 316 3.52 17.15 -0.78
C ALA A 316 5.01 17.55 -0.72
N ALA A 317 5.46 18.11 0.41
CA ALA A 317 6.88 18.43 0.61
C ALA A 317 7.78 17.18 0.59
N VAL A 318 7.36 16.08 1.22
CA VAL A 318 8.08 14.80 1.18
C VAL A 318 8.13 14.26 -0.25
N VAL A 319 6.98 14.22 -0.95
CA VAL A 319 6.93 13.73 -2.34
C VAL A 319 7.83 14.57 -3.24
N LYS A 320 7.83 15.90 -3.06
CA LYS A 320 8.72 16.80 -3.82
C LYS A 320 10.20 16.54 -3.56
N ALA A 321 10.56 16.25 -2.31
CA ALA A 321 11.94 15.89 -1.95
C ALA A 321 12.34 14.55 -2.58
N ILE A 322 11.45 13.55 -2.60
CA ILE A 322 11.64 12.27 -3.30
C ILE A 322 11.89 12.51 -4.79
N GLU A 323 11.05 13.30 -5.46
CA GLU A 323 11.20 13.65 -6.88
C GLU A 323 12.57 14.28 -7.18
N THR A 324 13.00 15.19 -6.31
CA THR A 324 14.29 15.88 -6.47
C THR A 324 15.46 14.90 -6.33
N VAL A 325 15.43 14.01 -5.32
CA VAL A 325 16.48 12.99 -5.14
C VAL A 325 16.49 11.99 -6.30
N LEU A 326 15.32 11.57 -6.79
CA LEU A 326 15.25 10.67 -7.95
C LEU A 326 15.80 11.30 -9.23
N ALA A 327 15.60 12.61 -9.41
CA ALA A 327 16.10 13.32 -10.58
C ALA A 327 17.61 13.59 -10.52
N GLU A 328 18.11 14.06 -9.38
CA GLU A 328 19.44 14.71 -9.29
C GLU A 328 20.31 14.20 -8.13
N GLY A 329 19.71 13.44 -7.18
CA GLY A 329 20.37 13.03 -5.95
C GLY A 329 21.02 11.63 -5.99
N PRO A 330 21.41 11.13 -4.80
CA PRO A 330 21.96 9.79 -4.66
C PRO A 330 20.89 8.73 -4.97
N ARG A 331 21.31 7.64 -5.63
CA ARG A 331 20.44 6.52 -6.03
C ARG A 331 21.01 5.20 -5.54
N THR A 332 20.16 4.31 -5.10
CA THR A 332 20.49 2.94 -4.74
C THR A 332 20.71 2.06 -5.99
N ARG A 333 21.15 0.81 -5.79
CA ARG A 333 21.51 -0.11 -6.88
C ARG A 333 20.33 -0.48 -7.80
N ASP A 334 19.14 -0.66 -7.26
CA ASP A 334 17.91 -0.89 -8.01
C ASP A 334 17.60 0.26 -8.99
N MET A 335 18.01 1.48 -8.63
CA MET A 335 17.90 2.68 -9.45
C MET A 335 19.20 2.99 -10.23
N LYS A 336 20.07 1.98 -10.42
CA LYS A 336 21.35 2.07 -11.16
C LYS A 336 22.35 3.04 -10.55
N GLY A 337 22.28 3.30 -9.25
CA GLY A 337 23.24 4.05 -8.47
C GLY A 337 24.15 3.16 -7.60
N ASN A 338 24.80 3.77 -6.63
CA ASN A 338 25.68 3.10 -5.67
C ASN A 338 25.53 3.65 -4.24
N ALA A 339 24.55 4.49 -4.03
CA ALA A 339 24.27 5.06 -2.71
C ALA A 339 23.74 3.99 -1.73
N SER A 340 24.04 4.19 -0.47
CA SER A 340 23.47 3.41 0.63
C SER A 340 22.05 3.87 0.95
N THR A 341 21.34 3.02 1.71
CA THR A 341 20.02 3.33 2.28
C THR A 341 20.03 4.65 3.05
N ALA A 342 21.05 4.85 3.91
CA ALA A 342 21.19 6.04 4.72
C ALA A 342 21.47 7.32 3.90
N GLU A 343 22.33 7.26 2.88
CA GLU A 343 22.62 8.42 2.03
C GLU A 343 21.39 8.94 1.31
N VAL A 344 20.50 8.04 0.86
CA VAL A 344 19.23 8.44 0.23
C VAL A 344 18.28 9.07 1.25
N GLY A 345 18.12 8.45 2.43
CA GLY A 345 17.29 8.99 3.51
C GLY A 345 17.77 10.36 3.99
N ASP A 346 19.09 10.53 4.17
CA ASP A 346 19.71 11.81 4.57
C ASP A 346 19.46 12.91 3.55
N ALA A 347 19.60 12.59 2.26
CA ALA A 347 19.36 13.56 1.18
C ALA A 347 17.90 14.03 1.14
N ILE A 348 16.93 13.12 1.28
CA ILE A 348 15.51 13.47 1.33
C ILE A 348 15.21 14.30 2.57
N ALA A 349 15.69 13.91 3.76
CA ALA A 349 15.49 14.64 4.99
C ALA A 349 16.10 16.07 4.94
N ALA A 350 17.27 16.21 4.31
CA ALA A 350 17.91 17.52 4.12
C ALA A 350 17.04 18.44 3.24
N LEU A 351 16.51 17.94 2.12
CA LEU A 351 15.62 18.71 1.24
C LEU A 351 14.33 19.13 1.96
N VAL A 352 13.74 18.24 2.75
CA VAL A 352 12.55 18.55 3.54
C VAL A 352 12.82 19.68 4.54
N ARG A 353 14.01 19.71 5.19
CA ARG A 353 14.38 20.77 6.13
C ARG A 353 14.67 22.10 5.43
N ALA A 354 15.24 22.08 4.24
CA ALA A 354 15.66 23.25 3.51
C ALA A 354 14.51 24.06 2.90
N GLY A 355 13.38 23.41 2.62
CA GLY A 355 12.25 24.13 2.12
C GLY A 355 11.52 23.79 1.00
#